data_faabd990f1ea0a6a00cc2909695631f6
#
_entry.id   faabd990f1ea0a6a00cc2909695631f6
#
_cell.length_a   1.000
_cell.length_b   1.000
_cell.length_c   1.000
_cell.angle_alpha   90.00
_cell.angle_beta   90.00
_cell.angle_gamma   90.00
#
_symmetry.space_group_name_H-M   'P 1'
#
loop_
_entity.id
_entity.type
_entity.pdbx_description
1 polymer ?
#
loop_
_entity_poly.entity_id
_entity_poly.type
_entity_poly.pdbx_seq_one_letter_code
_entity_poly.pdbx_strand_id
1 'polypeptide(L)'
;MKKKYLIFGATGSIGSNLASQFYKEKKDCHLIGRNETEIKKLADKFNYSFSVCDVLKIDFTKKLLEELTDTEVLGIAYCVGSIDLKPFKLTKSSDFVSSFVLNLVGITEIIRSFQDNLKRNNASIVLFSTVAAKKVLLIIV
;
A
#
# COMPACT_ATOMS: atom_id res chain seq x y z
N MET A 1 5.18 -17.41 15.22
CA MET A 1 5.06 -16.40 14.12
C MET A 1 3.93 -15.44 14.45
N LYS A 2 4.11 -14.16 14.17
CA LYS A 2 3.08 -13.12 14.41
C LYS A 2 2.13 -13.08 13.23
N LYS A 3 0.82 -13.05 13.49
CA LYS A 3 -0.22 -12.97 12.45
C LYS A 3 -0.61 -11.52 12.24
N LYS A 4 -0.44 -10.98 11.02
CA LYS A 4 -0.65 -9.55 10.74
C LYS A 4 -1.35 -9.30 9.42
N TYR A 5 -2.08 -8.20 9.36
CA TYR A 5 -2.53 -7.57 8.13
C TYR A 5 -1.52 -6.51 7.69
N LEU A 6 -1.16 -6.47 6.43
CA LEU A 6 -0.26 -5.46 5.87
C LEU A 6 -1.09 -4.33 5.24
N ILE A 7 -0.83 -3.09 5.64
CA ILE A 7 -1.51 -1.90 5.09
C ILE A 7 -0.46 -1.04 4.39
N PHE A 8 -0.41 -1.11 3.06
CA PHE A 8 0.42 -0.25 2.24
C PHE A 8 -0.27 1.10 2.00
N GLY A 9 0.50 2.20 2.08
CA GLY A 9 -0.06 3.54 2.04
C GLY A 9 -0.85 3.89 3.31
N ALA A 10 -0.41 3.37 4.46
CA ALA A 10 -1.13 3.47 5.72
C ALA A 10 -1.33 4.91 6.23
N THR A 11 -0.49 5.86 5.82
CA THR A 11 -0.62 7.28 6.20
C THR A 11 -1.64 8.05 5.36
N GLY A 12 -2.12 7.47 4.25
CA GLY A 12 -3.17 8.05 3.44
C GLY A 12 -4.56 7.96 4.12
N SER A 13 -5.53 8.66 3.54
CA SER A 13 -6.89 8.72 4.09
C SER A 13 -7.53 7.32 4.27
N ILE A 14 -7.46 6.48 3.24
CA ILE A 14 -8.03 5.12 3.31
C ILE A 14 -7.23 4.25 4.27
N GLY A 15 -5.90 4.23 4.15
CA GLY A 15 -5.03 3.37 4.96
C GLY A 15 -5.11 3.69 6.45
N SER A 16 -5.13 4.96 6.84
CA SER A 16 -5.21 5.37 8.24
C SER A 16 -6.56 5.06 8.87
N ASN A 17 -7.65 5.19 8.11
CA ASN A 17 -8.98 4.78 8.56
C ASN A 17 -9.06 3.26 8.74
N LEU A 18 -8.51 2.48 7.81
CA LEU A 18 -8.45 1.02 7.92
C LEU A 18 -7.66 0.58 9.16
N ALA A 19 -6.48 1.18 9.40
CA ALA A 19 -5.69 0.93 10.58
C ALA A 19 -6.47 1.20 11.87
N SER A 20 -7.25 2.29 11.91
CA SER A 20 -8.12 2.62 13.04
C SER A 20 -9.24 1.61 13.25
N GLN A 21 -9.87 1.14 12.17
CA GLN A 21 -10.92 0.12 12.25
C GLN A 21 -10.35 -1.21 12.76
N PHE A 22 -9.21 -1.65 12.23
CA PHE A 22 -8.56 -2.88 12.66
C PHE A 22 -8.12 -2.82 14.14
N TYR A 23 -7.70 -1.65 14.63
CA TYR A 23 -7.42 -1.45 16.04
C TYR A 23 -8.67 -1.67 16.92
N LYS A 24 -9.82 -1.12 16.51
CA LYS A 24 -11.11 -1.34 17.22
C LYS A 24 -11.52 -2.82 17.23
N GLU A 25 -11.21 -3.54 16.16
CA GLU A 25 -11.48 -4.96 16.01
C GLU A 25 -10.40 -5.86 16.64
N LYS A 26 -9.40 -5.29 17.31
CA LYS A 26 -8.26 -5.99 17.93
C LYS A 26 -7.48 -6.86 16.95
N LYS A 27 -7.41 -6.46 15.68
CA LYS A 27 -6.58 -7.08 14.65
C LYS A 27 -5.18 -6.47 14.65
N ASP A 28 -4.15 -7.30 14.60
CA ASP A 28 -2.77 -6.82 14.52
C ASP A 28 -2.39 -6.45 13.08
N CYS A 29 -1.74 -5.31 12.91
CA CYS A 29 -1.33 -4.77 11.63
C CYS A 29 0.16 -4.46 11.58
N HIS A 30 0.69 -4.47 10.36
CA HIS A 30 1.96 -3.88 10.04
C HIS A 30 1.73 -2.76 9.02
N LEU A 31 2.13 -1.55 9.38
CA LEU A 31 1.88 -0.35 8.59
C LEU A 31 3.05 -0.07 7.66
N ILE A 32 2.79 0.21 6.39
CA ILE A 32 3.81 0.49 5.40
C ILE A 32 3.54 1.85 4.75
N GLY A 33 4.55 2.72 4.77
CA GLY A 33 4.45 4.05 4.20
C GLY A 33 5.83 4.64 3.89
N ARG A 34 5.87 5.68 3.06
CA ARG A 34 7.14 6.27 2.61
C ARG A 34 7.71 7.36 3.53
N ASN A 35 6.85 8.02 4.31
CA ASN A 35 7.26 9.07 5.24
C ASN A 35 7.43 8.47 6.64
N GLU A 36 8.68 8.43 7.12
CA GLU A 36 9.04 7.81 8.38
C GLU A 36 8.35 8.48 9.57
N THR A 37 8.32 9.81 9.61
CA THR A 37 7.72 10.56 10.72
C THR A 37 6.22 10.29 10.83
N GLU A 38 5.51 10.31 9.70
CA GLU A 38 4.06 10.08 9.68
C GLU A 38 3.70 8.63 10.00
N ILE A 39 4.43 7.66 9.42
CA ILE A 39 4.14 6.26 9.66
C ILE A 39 4.42 5.86 11.11
N LYS A 40 5.52 6.35 11.68
CA LYS A 40 5.86 6.14 13.08
C LYS A 40 4.78 6.70 14.01
N LYS A 41 4.36 7.95 13.78
CA LYS A 41 3.28 8.58 14.57
C LYS A 41 1.98 7.75 14.54
N LEU A 42 1.64 7.23 13.37
CA LEU A 42 0.45 6.40 13.22
C LEU A 42 0.61 5.04 13.91
N ALA A 43 1.77 4.42 13.80
CA ALA A 43 2.09 3.15 14.42
C ALA A 43 2.08 3.25 15.96
N ASP A 44 2.70 4.29 16.50
CA ASP A 44 2.73 4.56 17.96
C ASP A 44 1.31 4.75 18.52
N LYS A 45 0.43 5.43 17.77
CA LYS A 45 -0.97 5.65 18.15
C LYS A 45 -1.74 4.36 18.38
N PHE A 46 -1.48 3.32 17.59
CA PHE A 46 -2.20 2.05 17.64
C PHE A 46 -1.34 0.88 18.18
N ASN A 47 -0.12 1.15 18.59
CA ASN A 47 0.87 0.14 19.00
C ASN A 47 1.08 -0.93 17.92
N TYR A 48 1.16 -0.51 16.65
CA TYR A 48 1.46 -1.35 15.51
C TYR A 48 2.93 -1.30 15.12
N SER A 49 3.44 -2.35 14.52
CA SER A 49 4.73 -2.30 13.84
C SER A 49 4.63 -1.58 12.49
N PHE A 50 5.74 -1.06 11.99
CA PHE A 50 5.78 -0.36 10.72
C PHE A 50 7.08 -0.59 9.95
N SER A 51 7.03 -0.34 8.65
CA SER A 51 8.19 -0.26 7.76
C SER A 51 8.14 1.00 6.92
N VAL A 52 9.30 1.61 6.72
CA VAL A 52 9.45 2.72 5.77
C VAL A 52 9.77 2.14 4.40
N CYS A 53 8.85 2.32 3.46
CA CYS A 53 8.95 1.75 2.13
C CYS A 53 8.34 2.67 1.07
N ASP A 54 9.08 2.87 -0.01
CA ASP A 54 8.60 3.58 -1.21
C ASP A 54 8.51 2.58 -2.36
N VAL A 55 7.31 2.31 -2.81
CA VAL A 55 7.02 1.34 -3.90
C VAL A 55 7.57 1.76 -5.26
N LEU A 56 8.01 3.01 -5.40
CA LEU A 56 8.69 3.50 -6.61
C LEU A 56 10.18 3.12 -6.65
N LYS A 57 10.75 2.66 -5.55
CA LYS A 57 12.16 2.26 -5.48
C LYS A 57 12.34 0.83 -5.97
N ILE A 58 13.47 0.58 -6.65
CA ILE A 58 13.88 -0.77 -7.06
C ILE A 58 14.12 -1.62 -5.81
N ASP A 59 13.72 -2.89 -5.87
CA ASP A 59 13.92 -3.89 -4.80
C ASP A 59 13.27 -3.53 -3.44
N PHE A 60 12.25 -2.67 -3.43
CA PHE A 60 11.59 -2.25 -2.20
C PHE A 60 11.02 -3.42 -1.38
N THR A 61 10.64 -4.53 -2.04
CA THR A 61 10.10 -5.72 -1.38
C THR A 61 11.15 -6.51 -0.62
N LYS A 62 12.42 -6.39 -0.98
CA LYS A 62 13.52 -7.14 -0.36
C LYS A 62 13.64 -6.84 1.13
N LYS A 63 13.70 -5.56 1.47
CA LYS A 63 13.72 -5.10 2.86
C LYS A 63 12.48 -5.54 3.63
N LEU A 64 11.30 -5.44 3.02
CA LEU A 64 10.05 -5.88 3.65
C LEU A 64 10.04 -7.38 3.94
N LEU A 65 10.57 -8.20 3.04
CA LEU A 65 10.67 -9.66 3.25
C LEU A 65 11.59 -9.98 4.43
N GLU A 66 12.72 -9.28 4.56
CA GLU A 66 13.64 -9.44 5.68
C GLU A 66 12.99 -9.05 7.01
N GLU A 67 12.32 -7.89 7.06
CA GLU A 67 11.64 -7.37 8.25
C GLU A 67 10.43 -8.22 8.67
N LEU A 68 9.79 -8.91 7.73
CA LEU A 68 8.57 -9.69 7.94
C LEU A 68 8.79 -11.21 7.87
N THR A 69 10.04 -11.67 7.98
CA THR A 69 10.41 -13.11 7.90
C THR A 69 9.59 -13.99 8.85
N ASP A 70 9.36 -13.54 10.09
CA ASP A 70 8.60 -14.25 11.12
C ASP A 70 7.11 -13.88 11.17
N THR A 71 6.58 -13.34 10.07
CA THR A 71 5.20 -12.86 10.01
C THR A 71 4.34 -13.72 9.09
N GLU A 72 3.24 -14.23 9.61
CA GLU A 72 2.14 -14.81 8.83
C GLU A 72 1.24 -13.69 8.34
N VAL A 73 1.23 -13.45 7.03
CA VAL A 73 0.39 -12.42 6.41
C VAL A 73 -1.02 -12.95 6.22
N LEU A 74 -1.98 -12.37 6.94
CA LEU A 74 -3.40 -12.72 6.86
C LEU A 74 -4.14 -11.97 5.75
N GLY A 75 -3.59 -10.85 5.32
CA GLY A 75 -4.16 -10.07 4.22
C GLY A 75 -3.32 -8.84 3.90
N ILE A 76 -3.51 -8.33 2.70
CA ILE A 76 -2.88 -7.11 2.21
C ILE A 76 -3.95 -6.12 1.77
N ALA A 77 -3.90 -4.91 2.29
CA ALA A 77 -4.63 -3.76 1.76
C ALA A 77 -3.65 -2.82 1.05
N TYR A 78 -3.79 -2.68 -0.25
CA TYR A 78 -2.98 -1.76 -1.04
C TYR A 78 -3.70 -0.43 -1.21
N CYS A 79 -3.43 0.50 -0.29
CA CYS A 79 -4.03 1.84 -0.24
C CYS A 79 -3.10 2.90 -0.87
N VAL A 80 -2.06 2.46 -1.59
CA VAL A 80 -1.15 3.34 -2.31
C VAL A 80 -1.82 3.80 -3.59
N GLY A 81 -1.78 5.10 -3.83
CA GLY A 81 -2.28 5.69 -5.05
C GLY A 81 -2.02 7.19 -5.05
N SER A 82 -1.90 7.76 -6.23
CA SER A 82 -1.75 9.19 -6.41
C SER A 82 -2.47 9.61 -7.68
N ILE A 83 -3.09 10.78 -7.66
CA ILE A 83 -3.66 11.43 -8.82
C ILE A 83 -2.93 12.76 -8.97
N ASP A 84 -2.27 12.94 -10.11
CA ASP A 84 -1.62 14.18 -10.50
C ASP A 84 -2.52 14.92 -11.49
N LEU A 85 -3.31 15.86 -10.98
CA LEU A 85 -4.24 16.64 -11.79
C LEU A 85 -3.53 17.87 -12.38
N LYS A 86 -3.20 17.78 -13.66
CA LYS A 86 -2.62 18.89 -14.42
C LYS A 86 -3.10 18.85 -15.88
N PRO A 87 -3.06 20.01 -16.59
CA PRO A 87 -3.41 20.06 -18.01
C PRO A 87 -2.59 19.06 -18.83
N PHE A 88 -3.21 18.39 -19.78
CA PHE A 88 -2.57 17.33 -20.58
C PHE A 88 -1.25 17.80 -21.24
N LYS A 89 -1.22 19.03 -21.78
CA LYS A 89 -0.01 19.58 -22.41
C LYS A 89 1.19 19.75 -21.45
N LEU A 90 0.95 19.74 -20.14
CA LEU A 90 1.99 19.80 -19.11
C LEU A 90 2.38 18.42 -18.59
N THR A 91 1.67 17.37 -19.03
CA THR A 91 1.93 15.99 -18.63
C THR A 91 3.11 15.44 -19.41
N LYS A 92 4.06 14.85 -18.69
CA LYS A 92 5.25 14.22 -19.26
C LYS A 92 5.08 12.70 -19.33
N SER A 93 5.80 12.03 -20.21
CA SER A 93 5.82 10.55 -20.27
C SER A 93 6.22 9.94 -18.93
N SER A 94 7.12 10.57 -18.18
CA SER A 94 7.51 10.13 -16.83
C SER A 94 6.36 10.10 -15.83
N ASP A 95 5.36 10.97 -15.97
CA ASP A 95 4.20 11.02 -15.08
C ASP A 95 3.32 9.78 -15.28
N PHE A 96 3.13 9.38 -16.56
CA PHE A 96 2.42 8.13 -16.89
C PHE A 96 3.15 6.90 -16.37
N VAL A 97 4.47 6.84 -16.56
CA VAL A 97 5.29 5.71 -16.07
C VAL A 97 5.20 5.63 -14.54
N SER A 98 5.39 6.75 -13.85
CA SER A 98 5.30 6.79 -12.38
C SER A 98 3.91 6.38 -11.88
N SER A 99 2.86 6.86 -12.53
CA SER A 99 1.48 6.46 -12.20
C SER A 99 1.24 4.97 -12.40
N PHE A 100 1.73 4.40 -13.49
CA PHE A 100 1.63 2.98 -13.77
C PHE A 100 2.40 2.13 -12.74
N VAL A 101 3.63 2.54 -12.43
CA VAL A 101 4.45 1.86 -11.41
C VAL A 101 3.76 1.92 -10.04
N LEU A 102 3.28 3.08 -9.63
CA LEU A 102 2.64 3.27 -8.34
C LEU A 102 1.35 2.46 -8.19
N ASN A 103 0.48 2.50 -9.20
CA ASN A 103 -0.86 1.95 -9.09
C ASN A 103 -0.97 0.47 -9.53
N LEU A 104 -0.01 -0.04 -10.30
CA LEU A 104 -0.06 -1.41 -10.80
C LEU A 104 1.20 -2.22 -10.49
N VAL A 105 2.38 -1.76 -10.92
CA VAL A 105 3.61 -2.55 -10.77
C VAL A 105 3.93 -2.80 -9.29
N GLY A 106 3.77 -1.78 -8.44
CA GLY A 106 4.03 -1.91 -7.01
C GLY A 106 3.28 -3.06 -6.36
N ILE A 107 1.99 -3.18 -6.61
CA ILE A 107 1.19 -4.29 -6.04
C ILE A 107 1.55 -5.65 -6.66
N THR A 108 1.86 -5.70 -7.95
CA THR A 108 2.26 -6.98 -8.56
C THR A 108 3.58 -7.50 -7.98
N GLU A 109 4.55 -6.62 -7.72
CA GLU A 109 5.79 -6.98 -7.04
C GLU A 109 5.57 -7.47 -5.60
N ILE A 110 4.66 -6.83 -4.86
CA ILE A 110 4.29 -7.27 -3.52
C ILE A 110 3.67 -8.67 -3.55
N ILE A 111 2.68 -8.89 -4.43
CA ILE A 111 2.02 -10.20 -4.55
C ILE A 111 3.04 -11.28 -4.92
N ARG A 112 3.91 -11.02 -5.89
CA ARG A 112 4.96 -11.94 -6.32
C ARG A 112 5.92 -12.28 -5.17
N SER A 113 6.35 -11.28 -4.41
CA SER A 113 7.31 -11.43 -3.33
C SER A 113 6.74 -12.18 -2.11
N PHE A 114 5.45 -11.99 -1.81
CA PHE A 114 4.78 -12.63 -0.68
C PHE A 114 3.94 -13.86 -1.08
N GLN A 115 4.01 -14.32 -2.33
CA GLN A 115 3.13 -15.36 -2.89
C GLN A 115 3.01 -16.61 -2.00
N ASP A 116 4.13 -17.14 -1.53
CA ASP A 116 4.13 -18.37 -0.74
C ASP A 116 3.52 -18.17 0.66
N ASN A 117 3.80 -17.00 1.26
CA ASN A 117 3.23 -16.62 2.55
C ASN A 117 1.70 -16.43 2.42
N LEU A 118 1.26 -15.72 1.37
CA LEU A 118 -0.15 -15.48 1.09
C LEU A 118 -0.93 -16.78 0.83
N LYS A 119 -0.38 -17.69 0.03
CA LYS A 119 -1.00 -19.01 -0.24
C LYS A 119 -1.10 -19.86 1.02
N ARG A 120 -0.03 -19.96 1.79
CA ARG A 120 0.03 -20.75 3.01
C ARG A 120 -1.00 -20.31 4.04
N ASN A 121 -1.24 -19.01 4.14
CA ASN A 121 -2.15 -18.42 5.12
C ASN A 121 -3.57 -18.17 4.57
N ASN A 122 -3.85 -18.55 3.33
CA ASN A 122 -5.12 -18.25 2.64
C ASN A 122 -5.50 -16.77 2.76
N ALA A 123 -4.51 -15.90 2.53
CA ALA A 123 -4.60 -14.46 2.76
C ALA A 123 -5.48 -13.75 1.74
N SER A 124 -6.18 -12.71 2.17
CA SER A 124 -6.98 -11.86 1.31
C SER A 124 -6.17 -10.66 0.80
N ILE A 125 -6.45 -10.22 -0.44
CA ILE A 125 -5.85 -9.01 -1.02
C ILE A 125 -6.97 -8.05 -1.40
N VAL A 126 -6.86 -6.81 -0.93
CA VAL A 126 -7.80 -5.73 -1.23
C VAL A 126 -7.10 -4.65 -2.04
N LEU A 127 -7.65 -4.36 -3.22
CA LEU A 127 -7.21 -3.32 -4.13
C LEU A 127 -8.30 -2.26 -4.28
N PHE A 128 -7.89 -1.01 -4.37
CA PHE A 128 -8.81 0.12 -4.55
C PHE A 128 -8.78 0.58 -6.00
N SER A 129 -9.96 0.74 -6.58
CA SER A 129 -10.17 1.30 -7.90
C SER A 129 -10.95 2.61 -7.79
N THR A 130 -11.07 3.33 -8.88
CA THR A 130 -11.80 4.60 -8.95
C THR A 130 -13.05 4.48 -9.81
N VAL A 131 -14.09 5.25 -9.46
CA VAL A 131 -15.28 5.41 -10.31
C VAL A 131 -14.94 6.01 -11.67
N ALA A 132 -13.85 6.77 -11.77
CA ALA A 132 -13.34 7.32 -13.04
C ALA A 132 -12.91 6.23 -14.03
N ALA A 133 -12.63 5.02 -13.59
CA ALA A 133 -12.34 3.89 -14.49
C ALA A 133 -13.59 3.39 -15.23
N LYS A 134 -14.79 3.72 -14.74
CA LYS A 134 -16.09 3.30 -15.33
C LYS A 134 -16.86 4.44 -15.97
N LYS A 135 -16.51 5.68 -15.71
CA LYS A 135 -17.18 6.87 -16.24
C LYS A 135 -16.16 7.73 -16.96
N VAL A 136 -16.51 8.15 -18.16
CA VAL A 136 -15.71 9.16 -18.90
C VAL A 136 -15.83 10.47 -18.13
N LEU A 137 -14.75 10.93 -17.54
CA LEU A 137 -14.65 12.31 -17.07
C LEU A 137 -14.38 13.18 -18.29
N LEU A 138 -15.34 14.05 -18.66
CA LEU A 138 -15.11 15.12 -19.64
C LEU A 138 -14.02 16.03 -19.07
N ILE A 139 -12.80 15.84 -19.54
CA ILE A 139 -11.72 16.78 -19.32
C ILE A 139 -11.93 17.88 -20.37
N ILE A 140 -12.44 19.01 -19.93
CA ILE A 140 -12.43 20.21 -20.76
C ILE A 140 -10.97 20.62 -20.94
N VAL A 141 -10.46 20.45 -22.15
CA VAL A 141 -9.10 20.84 -22.57
C VAL A 141 -9.08 22.33 -22.82
#